data_d741961dea1bd964c947fa37661f8d9e
#
_entry.id   d741961dea1bd964c947fa37661f8d9e
#
_cell.length_a   1.000
_cell.length_b   1.000
_cell.length_c   1.000
_cell.angle_alpha   90.00
_cell.angle_beta   90.00
_cell.angle_gamma   90.00
#
_symmetry.space_group_name_H-M   'P 1'
#
loop_
_entity.id
_entity.type
_entity.pdbx_description
1 polymer ?
#
loop_
_entity_poly.entity_id
_entity_poly.type
_entity_poly.pdbx_seq_one_letter_code
_entity_poly.pdbx_strand_id
1 'polypeptide(L)'
;MAILKLAQASTIIDAAIAEGRKRSLAPLAVAVLDAGGHLIAFKREDGAGFVRFDIAYGKAWGALGMGFGTRELAERAANFPTFVAALSAASQGRMIPSPGGVLIVGADGEVVGAVGISGDLGDNDEICAVAGIEAVGLSAIPGATGD
;
A
#
# COMPACT_ATOMS: atom_id res chain seq x y z
N MET A 1 -22.17 -5.82 -4.03
CA MET A 1 -20.75 -5.99 -3.70
C MET A 1 -19.96 -4.88 -4.39
N ALA A 2 -19.25 -4.10 -3.61
CA ALA A 2 -18.42 -3.03 -4.17
C ALA A 2 -17.09 -3.62 -4.65
N ILE A 3 -16.67 -3.24 -5.84
CA ILE A 3 -15.35 -3.60 -6.38
C ILE A 3 -14.60 -2.31 -6.71
N LEU A 4 -13.28 -2.37 -6.60
CA LEU A 4 -12.43 -1.26 -6.98
C LEU A 4 -12.27 -1.26 -8.50
N LYS A 5 -12.62 -0.12 -9.13
CA LYS A 5 -12.60 -0.01 -10.59
C LYS A 5 -11.24 0.50 -11.07
N LEU A 6 -10.87 0.16 -12.29
CA LEU A 6 -9.63 0.63 -12.90
C LEU A 6 -9.51 2.16 -12.87
N ALA A 7 -10.60 2.87 -13.16
CA ALA A 7 -10.59 4.33 -13.14
C ALA A 7 -10.25 4.88 -11.74
N GLN A 8 -10.79 4.27 -10.70
CA GLN A 8 -10.47 4.64 -9.32
C GLN A 8 -9.00 4.34 -9.00
N ALA A 9 -8.53 3.15 -9.37
CA ALA A 9 -7.13 2.77 -9.14
C ALA A 9 -6.17 3.73 -9.83
N SER A 10 -6.47 4.12 -11.06
CA SER A 10 -5.64 5.06 -11.82
C SER A 10 -5.61 6.43 -11.15
N THR A 11 -6.75 6.93 -10.68
CA THR A 11 -6.83 8.22 -9.97
C THR A 11 -6.08 8.17 -8.65
N ILE A 12 -6.18 7.06 -7.90
CA ILE A 12 -5.43 6.86 -6.65
C ILE A 12 -3.94 7.00 -6.92
N ILE A 13 -3.43 6.34 -7.95
CA ILE A 13 -2.02 6.40 -8.31
C ILE A 13 -1.60 7.83 -8.64
N ASP A 14 -2.35 8.50 -9.51
CA ASP A 14 -1.99 9.85 -9.94
C ASP A 14 -2.03 10.84 -8.78
N ALA A 15 -3.01 10.74 -7.89
CA ALA A 15 -3.11 11.58 -6.71
C ALA A 15 -1.98 11.31 -5.71
N ALA A 16 -1.60 10.04 -5.54
CA ALA A 16 -0.47 9.68 -4.67
C ALA A 16 0.84 10.27 -5.20
N ILE A 17 1.08 10.17 -6.50
CA ILE A 17 2.27 10.74 -7.13
C ILE A 17 2.26 12.26 -7.01
N ALA A 18 1.10 12.90 -7.22
CA ALA A 18 0.98 14.36 -7.07
C ALA A 18 1.31 14.80 -5.65
N GLU A 19 0.88 14.06 -4.64
CA GLU A 19 1.22 14.34 -3.25
C GLU A 19 2.73 14.22 -3.01
N GLY A 20 3.36 13.21 -3.58
CA GLY A 20 4.81 13.04 -3.52
C GLY A 20 5.57 14.19 -4.15
N ARG A 21 5.10 14.68 -5.31
CA ARG A 21 5.73 15.82 -5.98
C ARG A 21 5.54 17.12 -5.19
N LYS A 22 4.36 17.30 -4.60
CA LYS A 22 4.07 18.44 -3.73
C LYS A 22 5.01 18.49 -2.52
N ARG A 23 5.39 17.34 -1.99
CA ARG A 23 6.26 17.22 -0.81
C ARG A 23 7.73 17.08 -1.16
N SER A 24 8.07 17.13 -2.44
CA SER A 24 9.47 16.98 -2.92
C SER A 24 10.11 15.67 -2.47
N LEU A 25 9.33 14.59 -2.45
CA LEU A 25 9.84 13.28 -2.10
C LEU A 25 10.65 12.66 -3.23
N ALA A 26 11.37 11.58 -2.94
CA ALA A 26 12.04 10.78 -3.96
C ALA A 26 11.00 10.20 -4.93
N PRO A 27 11.41 9.79 -6.15
CA PRO A 27 10.47 9.19 -7.11
C PRO A 27 9.78 7.97 -6.54
N LEU A 28 8.48 7.85 -6.81
CA LEU A 28 7.62 6.81 -6.23
C LEU A 28 7.23 5.75 -7.24
N ALA A 29 7.01 4.54 -6.73
CA ALA A 29 6.32 3.46 -7.41
C ALA A 29 5.04 3.17 -6.62
N VAL A 30 3.89 3.12 -7.31
CA VAL A 30 2.58 2.98 -6.70
C VAL A 30 1.85 1.81 -7.33
N ALA A 31 1.46 0.83 -6.52
CA ALA A 31 0.68 -0.33 -6.95
C ALA A 31 -0.68 -0.31 -6.28
N VAL A 32 -1.72 -0.65 -7.03
CA VAL A 32 -3.08 -0.79 -6.50
C VAL A 32 -3.55 -2.21 -6.81
N LEU A 33 -3.95 -2.93 -5.76
CA LEU A 33 -4.45 -4.30 -5.85
C LEU A 33 -5.94 -4.34 -5.49
N ASP A 34 -6.66 -5.32 -6.07
CA ASP A 34 -8.04 -5.60 -5.66
C ASP A 34 -8.06 -6.40 -4.34
N ALA A 35 -9.25 -6.66 -3.82
CA ALA A 35 -9.41 -7.36 -2.54
C ALA A 35 -8.84 -8.77 -2.53
N GLY A 36 -8.67 -9.39 -3.69
CA GLY A 36 -8.05 -10.72 -3.82
C GLY A 36 -6.53 -10.69 -3.96
N GLY A 37 -5.92 -9.51 -3.92
CA GLY A 37 -4.47 -9.38 -4.05
C GLY A 37 -3.97 -9.32 -5.48
N HIS A 38 -4.87 -9.13 -6.45
CA HIS A 38 -4.49 -9.05 -7.86
C HIS A 38 -4.19 -7.61 -8.26
N LEU A 39 -3.14 -7.41 -9.04
CA LEU A 39 -2.75 -6.08 -9.50
C LEU A 39 -3.79 -5.51 -10.45
N ILE A 40 -4.31 -4.32 -10.14
CA ILE A 40 -5.19 -3.57 -11.03
C ILE A 40 -4.39 -2.60 -11.88
N ALA A 41 -3.51 -1.81 -11.24
CA ALA A 41 -2.72 -0.79 -11.92
C ALA A 41 -1.43 -0.51 -11.16
N PHE A 42 -0.42 -0.06 -11.90
CA PHE A 42 0.89 0.27 -11.35
C PHE A 42 1.51 1.39 -12.18
N LYS A 43 2.14 2.35 -11.50
CA LYS A 43 3.00 3.33 -12.17
C LYS A 43 4.29 3.50 -11.37
N ARG A 44 5.38 3.60 -12.10
CA ARG A 44 6.71 3.91 -11.54
C ARG A 44 7.16 5.24 -12.12
N GLU A 45 7.43 6.22 -11.24
CA GLU A 45 7.98 7.50 -11.70
C GLU A 45 9.36 7.31 -12.29
N ASP A 46 9.72 8.19 -13.22
CA ASP A 46 11.08 8.22 -13.77
C ASP A 46 12.08 8.38 -12.62
N GLY A 47 13.15 7.62 -12.68
CA GLY A 47 14.19 7.65 -11.66
C GLY A 47 13.99 6.70 -10.48
N ALA A 48 12.79 6.14 -10.30
CA ALA A 48 12.58 5.13 -9.27
C ALA A 48 13.23 3.81 -9.70
N GLY A 49 13.93 3.15 -8.78
CA GLY A 49 14.58 1.87 -9.07
C GLY A 49 13.58 0.76 -9.38
N PHE A 50 13.99 -0.23 -10.20
CA PHE A 50 13.07 -1.29 -10.62
C PHE A 50 12.60 -2.18 -9.47
N VAL A 51 13.37 -2.30 -8.37
CA VAL A 51 12.97 -3.08 -7.20
C VAL A 51 11.77 -2.45 -6.47
N ARG A 52 11.47 -1.17 -6.74
CA ARG A 52 10.36 -0.49 -6.10
C ARG A 52 9.02 -1.10 -6.42
N PHE A 53 8.87 -1.72 -7.60
CA PHE A 53 7.65 -2.49 -7.90
C PHE A 53 7.45 -3.62 -6.89
N ASP A 54 8.47 -4.43 -6.65
CA ASP A 54 8.36 -5.57 -5.74
C ASP A 54 8.01 -5.13 -4.33
N ILE A 55 8.62 -4.03 -3.88
CA ILE A 55 8.35 -3.49 -2.55
C ILE A 55 6.94 -2.92 -2.46
N ALA A 56 6.53 -2.12 -3.44
CA ALA A 56 5.19 -1.52 -3.48
C ALA A 56 4.11 -2.61 -3.55
N TYR A 57 4.28 -3.58 -4.44
CA TYR A 57 3.38 -4.73 -4.56
C TYR A 57 3.32 -5.50 -3.25
N GLY A 58 4.47 -5.78 -2.64
CA GLY A 58 4.55 -6.53 -1.38
C GLY A 58 3.87 -5.79 -0.23
N LYS A 59 4.00 -4.47 -0.16
CA LYS A 59 3.29 -3.68 0.85
C LYS A 59 1.78 -3.81 0.70
N ALA A 60 1.25 -3.63 -0.51
CA ALA A 60 -0.19 -3.76 -0.75
C ALA A 60 -0.67 -5.19 -0.51
N TRP A 61 0.06 -6.17 -1.04
CA TRP A 61 -0.28 -7.59 -0.90
C TRP A 61 -0.28 -8.02 0.56
N GLY A 62 0.75 -7.61 1.31
CA GLY A 62 0.86 -7.93 2.72
C GLY A 62 -0.25 -7.31 3.57
N ALA A 63 -0.65 -6.07 3.26
CA ALA A 63 -1.75 -5.42 3.95
C ALA A 63 -3.04 -6.23 3.76
N LEU A 64 -3.33 -6.65 2.53
CA LEU A 64 -4.51 -7.48 2.25
C LEU A 64 -4.42 -8.83 2.94
N GLY A 65 -3.28 -9.49 2.85
CA GLY A 65 -3.07 -10.81 3.44
C GLY A 65 -3.19 -10.82 4.96
N MET A 66 -2.75 -9.75 5.61
CA MET A 66 -2.80 -9.65 7.08
C MET A 66 -4.10 -8.99 7.57
N GLY A 67 -4.78 -8.21 6.74
CA GLY A 67 -6.01 -7.52 7.13
C GLY A 67 -5.79 -6.21 7.87
N PHE A 68 -4.60 -5.62 7.78
CA PHE A 68 -4.28 -4.31 8.36
C PHE A 68 -3.19 -3.62 7.53
N GLY A 69 -3.02 -2.32 7.72
CA GLY A 69 -1.97 -1.59 7.02
C GLY A 69 -0.58 -1.99 7.50
N THR A 70 0.43 -1.81 6.64
CA THR A 70 1.77 -2.33 6.93
C THR A 70 2.53 -1.54 7.99
N ARG A 71 1.99 -0.43 8.49
CA ARG A 71 2.50 0.19 9.71
C ARG A 71 2.38 -0.78 10.89
N GLU A 72 1.27 -1.50 10.98
CA GLU A 72 1.07 -2.52 12.00
C GLU A 72 2.04 -3.69 11.81
N LEU A 73 2.28 -4.09 10.56
CA LEU A 73 3.24 -5.15 10.27
C LEU A 73 4.67 -4.75 10.71
N ALA A 74 5.03 -3.48 10.50
CA ALA A 74 6.33 -2.96 10.96
C ALA A 74 6.45 -3.03 12.48
N GLU A 75 5.40 -2.70 13.21
CA GLU A 75 5.37 -2.80 14.68
C GLU A 75 5.49 -4.24 15.13
N ARG A 76 4.80 -5.16 14.47
CA ARG A 76 4.91 -6.60 14.77
C ARG A 76 6.30 -7.14 14.47
N ALA A 77 6.95 -6.63 13.41
CA ALA A 77 8.33 -7.02 13.11
C ALA A 77 9.30 -6.63 14.23
N ALA A 78 9.08 -5.48 14.85
CA ALA A 78 9.89 -5.04 15.99
C ALA A 78 9.68 -5.89 17.22
N ASN A 79 8.44 -6.35 17.47
CA ASN A 79 8.08 -7.11 18.65
C ASN A 79 8.20 -8.64 18.46
N PHE A 80 7.99 -9.12 17.24
CA PHE A 80 7.98 -10.56 16.91
C PHE A 80 8.77 -10.81 15.63
N PRO A 81 10.08 -10.52 15.62
CA PRO A 81 10.88 -10.58 14.40
C PRO A 81 10.94 -11.97 13.77
N THR A 82 10.98 -13.02 14.58
CA THR A 82 11.02 -14.41 14.09
C THR A 82 9.74 -14.76 13.34
N PHE A 83 8.58 -14.34 13.88
CA PHE A 83 7.31 -14.63 13.23
C PHE A 83 7.21 -13.88 11.90
N VAL A 84 7.58 -12.60 11.86
CA VAL A 84 7.53 -11.81 10.63
C VAL A 84 8.52 -12.34 9.59
N ALA A 85 9.70 -12.81 10.02
CA ALA A 85 10.63 -13.48 9.11
C ALA A 85 10.00 -14.74 8.50
N ALA A 86 9.25 -15.50 9.29
CA ALA A 86 8.54 -16.69 8.79
C ALA A 86 7.45 -16.31 7.80
N LEU A 87 6.76 -15.19 8.01
CA LEU A 87 5.78 -14.67 7.04
C LEU A 87 6.43 -14.35 5.70
N SER A 88 7.64 -13.79 5.72
CA SER A 88 8.37 -13.52 4.50
C SER A 88 8.64 -14.80 3.71
N ALA A 89 9.07 -15.86 4.38
CA ALA A 89 9.30 -17.16 3.74
C ALA A 89 7.98 -17.77 3.23
N ALA A 90 6.93 -17.76 4.06
CA ALA A 90 5.64 -18.36 3.73
C ALA A 90 4.98 -17.65 2.54
N SER A 91 5.20 -16.36 2.39
CA SER A 91 4.65 -15.53 1.32
C SER A 91 5.55 -15.44 0.09
N GLN A 92 6.66 -16.17 0.07
CA GLN A 92 7.65 -16.11 -1.02
C GLN A 92 8.21 -14.70 -1.19
N GLY A 93 8.48 -14.02 -0.08
CA GLY A 93 9.09 -12.70 -0.06
C GLY A 93 8.13 -11.53 -0.26
N ARG A 94 6.82 -11.78 -0.27
CA ARG A 94 5.84 -10.72 -0.54
C ARG A 94 5.42 -9.91 0.69
N MET A 95 5.95 -10.21 1.88
CA MET A 95 5.66 -9.43 3.09
C MET A 95 6.74 -8.39 3.31
N ILE A 96 6.36 -7.12 3.30
CA ILE A 96 7.28 -5.99 3.49
C ILE A 96 6.87 -5.24 4.76
N PRO A 97 7.61 -5.41 5.87
CA PRO A 97 7.24 -4.80 7.16
C PRO A 97 7.69 -3.33 7.26
N SER A 98 7.07 -2.49 6.47
CA SER A 98 7.34 -1.06 6.41
C SER A 98 6.04 -0.32 6.09
N PRO A 99 5.79 0.86 6.68
CA PRO A 99 4.61 1.65 6.31
C PRO A 99 4.56 1.94 4.82
N GLY A 100 3.36 2.12 4.29
CA GLY A 100 3.14 2.40 2.87
C GLY A 100 2.24 1.39 2.17
N GLY A 101 1.85 0.31 2.85
CA GLY A 101 0.77 -0.58 2.42
C GLY A 101 -0.49 -0.19 3.16
N VAL A 102 -1.52 0.27 2.45
CA VAL A 102 -2.70 0.90 3.04
C VAL A 102 -3.95 0.23 2.47
N LEU A 103 -4.82 -0.26 3.34
CA LEU A 103 -6.08 -0.85 2.91
C LEU A 103 -7.03 0.24 2.39
N ILE A 104 -7.75 -0.09 1.34
CA ILE A 104 -8.81 0.74 0.77
C ILE A 104 -10.15 0.20 1.23
N VAL A 105 -10.95 1.05 1.85
CA VAL A 105 -12.25 0.65 2.42
C VAL A 105 -13.36 1.41 1.72
N GLY A 106 -14.36 0.68 1.25
CA GLY A 106 -15.53 1.24 0.59
C GLY A 106 -16.53 1.84 1.57
N ALA A 107 -17.59 2.44 1.01
CA ALA A 107 -18.61 3.14 1.79
C ALA A 107 -19.35 2.21 2.77
N ASP A 108 -19.41 0.93 2.47
CA ASP A 108 -20.06 -0.08 3.32
C ASP A 108 -19.13 -0.65 4.41
N GLY A 109 -17.90 -0.15 4.51
CA GLY A 109 -16.91 -0.64 5.48
C GLY A 109 -16.13 -1.87 5.01
N GLU A 110 -16.36 -2.34 3.78
CA GLU A 110 -15.67 -3.51 3.24
C GLU A 110 -14.34 -3.11 2.63
N VAL A 111 -13.31 -3.96 2.80
CA VAL A 111 -12.03 -3.78 2.12
C VAL A 111 -12.22 -4.11 0.64
N VAL A 112 -11.89 -3.15 -0.22
CA VAL A 112 -12.04 -3.31 -1.67
C VAL A 112 -10.69 -3.44 -2.38
N GLY A 113 -9.60 -3.23 -1.67
CA GLY A 113 -8.25 -3.35 -2.22
C GLY A 113 -7.21 -2.75 -1.30
N ALA A 114 -6.02 -2.51 -1.85
CA ALA A 114 -4.94 -1.86 -1.11
C ALA A 114 -4.03 -1.10 -2.07
N VAL A 115 -3.39 -0.07 -1.54
CA VAL A 115 -2.33 0.67 -2.21
C VAL A 115 -1.01 0.34 -1.55
N GLY A 116 0.02 0.12 -2.35
CA GLY A 116 1.38 0.00 -1.84
C GLY A 116 2.28 1.00 -2.54
N ILE A 117 3.09 1.71 -1.77
CA ILE A 117 4.03 2.71 -2.30
C ILE A 117 5.43 2.43 -1.79
N SER A 118 6.40 2.57 -2.69
CA SER A 118 7.81 2.52 -2.36
C SER A 118 8.55 3.62 -3.11
N GLY A 119 9.53 4.22 -2.46
CA GLY A 119 10.36 5.25 -3.10
C GLY A 119 11.01 6.18 -2.11
N ASP A 120 10.30 6.56 -1.06
CA ASP A 120 10.79 7.44 0.00
C ASP A 120 10.80 6.67 1.33
N LEU A 121 10.87 7.37 2.46
CA LEU A 121 10.70 6.74 3.77
C LEU A 121 9.29 6.20 3.91
N GLY A 122 9.14 5.10 4.65
CA GLY A 122 7.84 4.45 4.79
C GLY A 122 6.72 5.37 5.25
N ASP A 123 7.00 6.26 6.20
CA ASP A 123 6.00 7.23 6.68
C ASP A 123 5.53 8.16 5.57
N ASN A 124 6.44 8.58 4.70
CA ASN A 124 6.10 9.45 3.57
C ASN A 124 5.35 8.69 2.48
N ASP A 125 5.73 7.44 2.22
CA ASP A 125 5.01 6.56 1.30
C ASP A 125 3.57 6.39 1.76
N GLU A 126 3.37 6.18 3.05
CA GLU A 126 2.04 6.02 3.64
C GLU A 126 1.16 7.28 3.47
N ILE A 127 1.74 8.47 3.70
CA ILE A 127 1.02 9.74 3.52
C ILE A 127 0.49 9.85 2.09
N CYS A 128 1.32 9.50 1.11
CA CYS A 128 0.92 9.55 -0.30
C CYS A 128 -0.16 8.52 -0.62
N ALA A 129 -0.08 7.32 -0.05
CA ALA A 129 -1.10 6.28 -0.25
C ALA A 129 -2.45 6.74 0.30
N VAL A 130 -2.47 7.30 1.50
CA VAL A 130 -3.70 7.82 2.12
C VAL A 130 -4.28 8.96 1.27
N ALA A 131 -3.45 9.88 0.79
CA ALA A 131 -3.90 10.98 -0.06
C ALA A 131 -4.55 10.45 -1.36
N GLY A 132 -3.96 9.42 -1.96
CA GLY A 132 -4.51 8.81 -3.16
C GLY A 132 -5.89 8.19 -2.93
N ILE A 133 -6.05 7.44 -1.85
CA ILE A 133 -7.32 6.80 -1.50
C ILE A 133 -8.39 7.84 -1.23
N GLU A 134 -8.07 8.88 -0.47
CA GLU A 134 -9.01 9.94 -0.13
C GLU A 134 -9.44 10.75 -1.36
N ALA A 135 -8.58 10.83 -2.37
CA ALA A 135 -8.89 11.56 -3.60
C ALA A 135 -10.07 10.95 -4.38
N VAL A 136 -10.36 9.66 -4.18
CA VAL A 136 -11.52 9.01 -4.80
C VAL A 136 -12.68 8.84 -3.83
N GLY A 137 -12.63 9.48 -2.65
CA GLY A 137 -13.72 9.45 -1.68
C GLY A 137 -13.81 8.16 -0.87
N LEU A 138 -12.77 7.33 -0.90
CA LEU A 138 -12.72 6.09 -0.12
C LEU A 138 -11.94 6.30 1.17
N SER A 139 -12.05 5.35 2.09
CA SER A 139 -11.37 5.42 3.38
C SER A 139 -10.11 4.59 3.39
N ALA A 140 -9.11 5.02 4.15
CA ALA A 140 -7.81 4.38 4.23
C ALA A 140 -7.57 3.79 5.62
N ILE A 141 -6.97 2.59 5.66
CA ILE A 141 -6.47 1.99 6.91
C ILE A 141 -4.98 1.76 6.73
N PRO A 142 -4.14 2.68 7.26
CA PRO A 142 -2.69 2.59 7.09
C PRO A 142 -1.99 1.68 8.11
N GLY A 143 -2.63 1.37 9.22
CA GLY A 143 -2.06 0.60 10.30
C GLY A 143 -3.05 -0.41 10.87
N ALA A 144 -3.08 -0.54 12.20
CA ALA A 144 -4.00 -1.44 12.86
C ALA A 144 -5.46 -1.11 12.48
N THR A 145 -6.27 -2.15 12.34
CA THR A 145 -7.72 -1.97 12.22
C THR A 145 -8.20 -1.53 13.60
N GLY A 146 -8.43 -0.23 13.73
CA GLY A 146 -8.78 0.35 15.00
C GLY A 146 -10.08 -0.22 15.56
N ASP A 147 -10.08 -0.47 16.75
CA ASP A 147 -11.26 -0.76 17.56
C ASP A 147 -11.17 -0.04 18.87
#